data_4a3faec767798d22e495a97b51cf64e8
#
_entry.id   4a3faec767798d22e495a97b51cf64e8
#
_cell.length_a   1.000
_cell.length_b   1.000
_cell.length_c   1.000
_cell.angle_alpha   90.00
_cell.angle_beta   90.00
_cell.angle_gamma   90.00
#
_symmetry.space_group_name_H-M   'P 1'
#
loop_
_entity.id
_entity.type
_entity.pdbx_description
1 polymer ?
#
loop_
_entity_poly.entity_id
_entity_poly.type
_entity_poly.pdbx_seq_one_letter_code
_entity_poly.pdbx_strand_id
1 'polypeptide(L)'
;DLVLSRGLGDVYKRQGLTFFIAVAATNLFHQGNWQRVYAAKNNDVLKKSLLFSFLIIIPIVYMMGFTGLVSVSKNLNVTPDLAFFSLLLNEEIFTLSVIVIVLAISLTISSIDTLINAISSLIIVDGKKILSSNKDYLRLSRNIIIGLSFIALYVASKGFSILYLFLLADLFCCAAVLSIFY
;
A
#
# COMPACT_ATOMS: atom_id res chain seq x y z
N ASP A 1 -38.04 10.20 -2.53
CA ASP A 1 -37.06 9.51 -1.61
C ASP A 1 -36.45 8.24 -2.23
N LEU A 2 -37.26 7.38 -2.90
CA LEU A 2 -36.77 6.10 -3.48
C LEU A 2 -35.86 6.30 -4.70
N VAL A 3 -36.07 7.34 -5.49
CA VAL A 3 -35.25 7.67 -6.67
C VAL A 3 -33.90 8.25 -6.22
N LEU A 4 -33.89 9.06 -5.16
CA LEU A 4 -32.68 9.61 -4.56
C LEU A 4 -31.81 8.50 -3.94
N SER A 5 -32.42 7.53 -3.27
CA SER A 5 -31.70 6.40 -2.65
C SER A 5 -31.09 5.45 -3.69
N ARG A 6 -31.77 5.23 -4.84
CA ARG A 6 -31.22 4.45 -5.97
C ARG A 6 -30.06 5.18 -6.63
N GLY A 7 -30.14 6.49 -6.85
CA GLY A 7 -29.05 7.29 -7.40
C GLY A 7 -27.80 7.29 -6.51
N LEU A 8 -27.97 7.44 -5.20
CA LEU A 8 -26.87 7.34 -4.21
C LEU A 8 -26.21 5.95 -4.23
N GLY A 9 -27.03 4.87 -4.26
CA GLY A 9 -26.50 3.52 -4.32
C GLY A 9 -25.65 3.25 -5.56
N ASP A 10 -26.00 3.80 -6.71
CA ASP A 10 -25.24 3.66 -7.95
C ASP A 10 -23.94 4.49 -7.93
N VAL A 11 -23.94 5.65 -7.29
CA VAL A 11 -22.72 6.44 -7.07
C VAL A 11 -21.72 5.67 -6.20
N TYR A 12 -22.15 5.11 -5.08
CA TYR A 12 -21.28 4.31 -4.21
C TYR A 12 -20.76 3.04 -4.89
N LYS A 13 -21.57 2.35 -5.69
CA LYS A 13 -21.11 1.20 -6.48
C LYS A 13 -20.03 1.59 -7.48
N ARG A 14 -20.22 2.69 -8.20
CA ARG A 14 -19.21 3.20 -9.15
C ARG A 14 -17.93 3.60 -8.46
N GLN A 15 -18.01 4.29 -7.32
CA GLN A 15 -16.86 4.65 -6.53
C GLN A 15 -16.10 3.41 -6.03
N GLY A 16 -16.80 2.41 -5.50
CA GLY A 16 -16.22 1.16 -5.06
C GLY A 16 -15.53 0.40 -6.19
N LEU A 17 -16.16 0.32 -7.37
CA LEU A 17 -15.56 -0.31 -8.55
C LEU A 17 -14.31 0.46 -9.03
N THR A 18 -14.37 1.78 -9.09
CA THR A 18 -13.23 2.62 -9.48
C THR A 18 -12.06 2.42 -8.52
N PHE A 19 -12.33 2.41 -7.22
CA PHE A 19 -11.31 2.16 -6.20
C PHE A 19 -10.70 0.77 -6.35
N PHE A 20 -11.52 -0.26 -6.57
CA PHE A 20 -11.02 -1.61 -6.80
C PHE A 20 -10.10 -1.69 -8.02
N ILE A 21 -10.48 -1.09 -9.14
CA ILE A 21 -9.68 -1.04 -10.36
C ILE A 21 -8.37 -0.29 -10.12
N ALA A 22 -8.41 0.84 -9.41
CA ALA A 22 -7.24 1.65 -9.09
C ALA A 22 -6.23 0.87 -8.25
N VAL A 23 -6.67 0.22 -7.19
CA VAL A 23 -5.82 -0.62 -6.33
C VAL A 23 -5.24 -1.81 -7.11
N ALA A 24 -6.04 -2.46 -7.97
CA ALA A 24 -5.55 -3.55 -8.81
C ALA A 24 -4.48 -3.06 -9.80
N ALA A 25 -4.68 -1.90 -10.44
CA ALA A 25 -3.72 -1.29 -11.35
C ALA A 25 -2.39 -0.96 -10.65
N THR A 26 -2.45 -0.36 -9.47
CA THR A 26 -1.25 -0.05 -8.67
C THR A 26 -0.45 -1.29 -8.32
N ASN A 27 -1.14 -2.38 -7.95
CA ASN A 27 -0.48 -3.64 -7.65
C ASN A 27 0.21 -4.30 -8.86
N LEU A 28 -0.24 -4.05 -10.09
CA LEU A 28 0.45 -4.50 -11.31
C LEU A 28 1.81 -3.83 -11.48
N PHE A 29 2.00 -2.60 -11.00
CA PHE A 29 3.28 -1.88 -11.06
C PHE A 29 4.18 -2.14 -9.86
N HIS A 30 3.68 -2.84 -8.83
CA HIS A 30 4.43 -3.09 -7.62
C HIS A 30 5.47 -4.19 -7.83
N GLN A 31 6.72 -3.81 -8.09
CA GLN A 31 7.83 -4.74 -8.35
C GLN A 31 8.03 -5.80 -7.25
N GLY A 32 7.79 -5.46 -5.98
CA GLY A 32 7.87 -6.42 -4.87
C GLY A 32 6.88 -7.58 -5.00
N ASN A 33 5.71 -7.38 -5.62
CA ASN A 33 4.75 -8.46 -5.88
C ASN A 33 5.28 -9.41 -6.96
N TRP A 34 5.82 -8.87 -8.03
CA TRP A 34 6.44 -9.67 -9.10
C TRP A 34 7.64 -10.46 -8.62
N GLN A 35 8.50 -9.90 -7.78
CA GLN A 35 9.62 -10.63 -7.18
C GLN A 35 9.15 -11.87 -6.41
N ARG A 36 8.06 -11.77 -5.66
CA ARG A 36 7.47 -12.91 -4.94
C ARG A 36 6.90 -13.96 -5.89
N VAL A 37 6.24 -13.54 -6.97
CA VAL A 37 5.71 -14.42 -8.01
C VAL A 37 6.85 -15.21 -8.68
N TYR A 38 7.92 -14.54 -9.08
CA TYR A 38 9.07 -15.16 -9.72
C TYR A 38 9.92 -16.03 -8.76
N ALA A 39 9.89 -15.75 -7.47
CA ALA A 39 10.57 -16.56 -6.45
C ALA A 39 9.84 -17.86 -6.12
N ALA A 40 8.61 -18.06 -6.58
CA ALA A 40 7.84 -19.28 -6.33
C ALA A 40 8.47 -20.48 -7.04
N LYS A 41 8.60 -21.61 -6.32
CA LYS A 41 9.24 -22.84 -6.83
C LYS A 41 8.55 -23.39 -8.09
N ASN A 42 7.22 -23.33 -8.13
CA ASN A 42 6.38 -23.77 -9.24
C ASN A 42 4.99 -23.12 -9.16
N ASN A 43 4.19 -23.31 -10.22
CA ASN A 43 2.84 -22.74 -10.32
C ASN A 43 1.87 -23.27 -9.25
N ASP A 44 2.03 -24.53 -8.80
CA ASP A 44 1.14 -25.13 -7.79
C ASP A 44 1.40 -24.51 -6.41
N VAL A 45 2.67 -24.26 -6.07
CA VAL A 45 3.05 -23.55 -4.86
C VAL A 45 2.54 -22.11 -4.93
N LEU A 46 2.68 -21.44 -6.08
CA LEU A 46 2.17 -20.08 -6.27
C LEU A 46 0.65 -20.01 -6.06
N LYS A 47 -0.12 -20.90 -6.70
CA LYS A 47 -1.59 -20.94 -6.55
C LYS A 47 -2.01 -21.19 -5.10
N LYS A 48 -1.37 -22.16 -4.42
CA LYS A 48 -1.65 -22.46 -3.01
C LYS A 48 -1.33 -21.27 -2.11
N SER A 49 -0.17 -20.63 -2.30
CA SER A 49 0.21 -19.47 -1.49
C SER A 49 -0.72 -18.28 -1.70
N LEU A 50 -1.16 -18.02 -2.94
CA LEU A 50 -2.15 -16.98 -3.24
C LEU A 50 -3.50 -17.29 -2.57
N LEU A 51 -3.96 -18.53 -2.64
CA LEU A 51 -5.22 -18.93 -1.98
C LEU A 51 -5.14 -18.75 -0.45
N PHE A 52 -4.06 -19.21 0.17
CA PHE A 52 -3.86 -19.03 1.62
C PHE A 52 -3.78 -17.55 1.99
N SER A 53 -3.03 -16.75 1.22
CA SER A 53 -2.95 -15.30 1.45
C SER A 53 -4.33 -14.63 1.36
N PHE A 54 -5.11 -14.99 0.35
CA PHE A 54 -6.48 -14.50 0.17
C PHE A 54 -7.37 -14.82 1.37
N LEU A 55 -7.36 -16.07 1.83
CA LEU A 55 -8.16 -16.52 2.98
C LEU A 55 -7.77 -15.84 4.29
N ILE A 56 -6.50 -15.46 4.46
CA ILE A 56 -6.03 -14.79 5.67
C ILE A 56 -6.25 -13.26 5.58
N ILE A 57 -6.00 -12.67 4.43
CA ILE A 57 -6.05 -11.20 4.29
C ILE A 57 -7.49 -10.68 4.34
N ILE A 58 -8.46 -11.40 3.75
CA ILE A 58 -9.85 -10.94 3.73
C ILE A 58 -10.43 -10.71 5.14
N PRO A 59 -10.35 -11.66 6.08
CA PRO A 59 -10.83 -11.42 7.45
C PRO A 59 -10.11 -10.26 8.13
N ILE A 60 -8.79 -10.10 7.91
CA ILE A 60 -8.01 -9.03 8.52
C ILE A 60 -8.50 -7.66 7.98
N VAL A 61 -8.63 -7.51 6.66
CA VAL A 61 -9.11 -6.26 6.05
C VAL A 61 -10.54 -5.95 6.50
N TYR A 62 -11.40 -6.97 6.57
CA TYR A 62 -12.76 -6.80 7.07
C TYR A 62 -12.79 -6.34 8.53
N MET A 63 -11.99 -6.95 9.39
CA MET A 63 -11.87 -6.55 10.80
C MET A 63 -11.33 -5.11 10.93
N MET A 64 -10.36 -4.73 10.12
CA MET A 64 -9.85 -3.35 10.11
C MET A 64 -10.92 -2.34 9.67
N GLY A 65 -11.70 -2.65 8.64
CA GLY A 65 -12.85 -1.82 8.24
C GLY A 65 -13.91 -1.69 9.34
N PHE A 66 -14.18 -2.79 10.04
CA PHE A 66 -15.12 -2.80 11.17
C PHE A 66 -14.65 -1.92 12.32
N THR A 67 -13.33 -1.85 12.61
CA THR A 67 -12.82 -0.93 13.64
C THR A 67 -13.08 0.54 13.30
N GLY A 68 -13.07 0.91 12.03
CA GLY A 68 -13.46 2.24 11.58
C GLY A 68 -14.92 2.59 11.95
N LEU A 69 -15.85 1.64 11.73
CA LEU A 69 -17.26 1.82 12.11
C LEU A 69 -17.42 1.95 13.63
N VAL A 70 -16.69 1.16 14.40
CA VAL A 70 -16.72 1.24 15.89
C VAL A 70 -16.16 2.58 16.36
N SER A 71 -15.10 3.09 15.73
CA SER A 71 -14.53 4.41 16.05
C SER A 71 -15.55 5.53 15.87
N VAL A 72 -16.31 5.49 14.76
CA VAL A 72 -17.41 6.45 14.50
C VAL A 72 -18.53 6.31 15.56
N SER A 73 -18.93 5.09 15.89
CA SER A 73 -20.00 4.85 16.87
C SER A 73 -19.63 5.32 18.29
N LYS A 74 -18.35 5.30 18.63
CA LYS A 74 -17.82 5.83 19.90
C LYS A 74 -17.59 7.36 19.88
N ASN A 75 -17.97 8.05 18.80
CA ASN A 75 -17.76 9.50 18.61
C ASN A 75 -16.28 9.92 18.82
N LEU A 76 -15.35 9.07 18.47
CA LEU A 76 -13.95 9.42 18.50
C LEU A 76 -13.69 10.36 17.32
N ASN A 77 -13.60 11.66 17.60
CA ASN A 77 -13.33 12.73 16.62
C ASN A 77 -11.88 12.62 16.12
N VAL A 78 -11.56 11.55 15.40
CA VAL A 78 -10.22 11.25 14.92
C VAL A 78 -10.24 11.20 13.38
N THR A 79 -9.13 11.59 12.77
CA THR A 79 -8.97 11.43 11.32
C THR A 79 -9.10 9.95 10.93
N PRO A 80 -9.70 9.64 9.77
CA PRO A 80 -9.88 8.25 9.30
C PRO A 80 -8.59 7.43 9.33
N ASP A 81 -7.45 8.05 9.03
CA ASP A 81 -6.13 7.42 9.02
C ASP A 81 -5.69 6.89 10.41
N LEU A 82 -6.23 7.47 11.48
CA LEU A 82 -5.89 7.12 12.86
C LEU A 82 -6.98 6.32 13.59
N ALA A 83 -8.12 6.05 12.94
CA ALA A 83 -9.29 5.43 13.56
C ALA A 83 -8.98 4.08 14.24
N PHE A 84 -8.20 3.23 13.60
CA PHE A 84 -7.78 1.94 14.15
C PHE A 84 -6.90 2.11 15.40
N PHE A 85 -5.89 2.97 15.33
CA PHE A 85 -4.98 3.19 16.44
C PHE A 85 -5.67 3.91 17.60
N SER A 86 -6.53 4.88 17.33
CA SER A 86 -7.27 5.59 18.37
C SER A 86 -8.20 4.66 19.14
N LEU A 87 -8.82 3.69 18.47
CA LEU A 87 -9.65 2.70 19.13
C LEU A 87 -8.85 1.80 20.09
N LEU A 88 -7.67 1.34 19.65
CA LEU A 88 -6.81 0.47 20.45
C LEU A 88 -6.10 1.22 21.59
N LEU A 89 -5.74 2.48 21.37
CA LEU A 89 -5.02 3.30 22.36
C LEU A 89 -5.96 4.00 23.33
N ASN A 90 -7.26 4.03 23.07
CA ASN A 90 -8.27 4.61 23.97
C ASN A 90 -8.50 3.78 25.24
N GLU A 91 -8.14 2.52 25.24
CA GLU A 91 -8.07 1.68 26.42
C GLU A 91 -6.77 2.02 27.16
N GLU A 92 -6.83 2.57 28.36
CA GLU A 92 -5.66 3.04 29.14
C GLU A 92 -4.72 1.90 29.61
N ILE A 93 -4.56 0.87 28.77
CA ILE A 93 -3.70 -0.28 29.04
C ILE A 93 -2.32 -0.01 28.43
N PHE A 94 -1.38 0.45 29.26
CA PHE A 94 -0.01 0.77 28.85
C PHE A 94 0.66 -0.33 28.04
N THR A 95 0.55 -1.60 28.46
CA THR A 95 1.15 -2.74 27.77
C THR A 95 0.60 -2.92 26.34
N LEU A 96 -0.70 -2.77 26.15
CA LEU A 96 -1.35 -2.85 24.85
C LEU A 96 -0.85 -1.72 23.93
N SER A 97 -0.77 -0.50 24.44
CA SER A 97 -0.28 0.65 23.70
C SER A 97 1.15 0.44 23.21
N VAL A 98 2.04 -0.06 24.06
CA VAL A 98 3.43 -0.35 23.68
C VAL A 98 3.47 -1.43 22.57
N ILE A 99 2.72 -2.51 22.70
CA ILE A 99 2.66 -3.59 21.69
C ILE A 99 2.18 -3.03 20.35
N VAL A 100 1.11 -2.24 20.34
CA VAL A 100 0.55 -1.64 19.12
C VAL A 100 1.55 -0.72 18.44
N ILE A 101 2.24 0.14 19.20
CA ILE A 101 3.24 1.06 18.65
C ILE A 101 4.43 0.29 18.06
N VAL A 102 4.96 -0.70 18.78
CA VAL A 102 6.07 -1.53 18.28
C VAL A 102 5.67 -2.28 17.02
N LEU A 103 4.46 -2.84 16.97
CA LEU A 103 3.93 -3.50 15.79
C LEU A 103 3.81 -2.55 14.60
N ALA A 104 3.25 -1.36 14.81
CA ALA A 104 3.10 -0.34 13.78
C ALA A 104 4.46 0.09 13.19
N ILE A 105 5.44 0.35 14.04
CA ILE A 105 6.81 0.70 13.62
C ILE A 105 7.43 -0.46 12.84
N SER A 106 7.30 -1.70 13.33
CA SER A 106 7.87 -2.89 12.67
C SER A 106 7.27 -3.12 11.29
N LEU A 107 5.95 -2.98 11.13
CA LEU A 107 5.27 -3.09 9.84
C LEU A 107 5.68 -1.98 8.87
N THR A 108 5.84 -0.77 9.37
CA THR A 108 6.30 0.38 8.56
C THR A 108 7.73 0.15 8.06
N ILE A 109 8.66 -0.25 8.92
CA ILE A 109 10.05 -0.55 8.53
C ILE A 109 10.09 -1.69 7.52
N SER A 110 9.32 -2.76 7.72
CA SER A 110 9.24 -3.90 6.80
C SER A 110 8.73 -3.47 5.41
N SER A 111 7.75 -2.57 5.36
CA SER A 111 7.23 -2.04 4.10
C SER A 111 8.25 -1.18 3.38
N ILE A 112 8.96 -0.31 4.09
CA ILE A 112 10.03 0.54 3.54
C ILE A 112 11.15 -0.32 2.98
N ASP A 113 11.60 -1.34 3.72
CA ASP A 113 12.64 -2.28 3.28
C ASP A 113 12.24 -2.99 1.97
N THR A 114 11.00 -3.46 1.88
CA THR A 114 10.48 -4.08 0.64
C THR A 114 10.51 -3.11 -0.55
N LEU A 115 10.14 -1.84 -0.35
CA LEU A 115 10.16 -0.81 -1.39
C LEU A 115 11.60 -0.47 -1.83
N ILE A 116 12.52 -0.33 -0.89
CA ILE A 116 13.94 -0.08 -1.16
C ILE A 116 14.54 -1.22 -1.98
N ASN A 117 14.28 -2.46 -1.60
CA ASN A 117 14.74 -3.64 -2.32
C ASN A 117 14.15 -3.70 -3.74
N ALA A 118 12.86 -3.39 -3.90
CA ALA A 118 12.20 -3.35 -5.21
C ALA A 118 12.82 -2.30 -6.13
N ILE A 119 13.00 -1.07 -5.66
CA ILE A 119 13.62 0.04 -6.43
C ILE A 119 15.08 -0.31 -6.76
N SER A 120 15.83 -0.82 -5.79
CA SER A 120 17.23 -1.22 -5.97
C SER A 120 17.38 -2.27 -7.08
N SER A 121 16.53 -3.29 -7.07
CA SER A 121 16.55 -4.35 -8.08
C SER A 121 16.24 -3.83 -9.48
N LEU A 122 15.26 -2.93 -9.63
CA LEU A 122 14.96 -2.28 -10.91
C LEU A 122 16.17 -1.51 -11.45
N ILE A 123 16.80 -0.69 -10.62
CA ILE A 123 17.96 0.11 -11.03
C ILE A 123 19.13 -0.78 -11.43
N ILE A 124 19.39 -1.86 -10.68
CA ILE A 124 20.53 -2.73 -10.93
C ILE A 124 20.29 -3.62 -12.17
N VAL A 125 19.12 -4.25 -12.27
CA VAL A 125 18.83 -5.23 -13.32
C VAL A 125 18.47 -4.55 -14.63
N ASP A 126 17.52 -3.64 -14.60
CA ASP A 126 17.02 -3.00 -15.81
C ASP A 126 17.90 -1.83 -16.25
N GLY A 127 18.46 -1.07 -15.30
CA GLY A 127 19.44 -0.04 -15.59
C GLY A 127 20.67 -0.59 -16.31
N LYS A 128 21.16 -1.78 -15.93
CA LYS A 128 22.27 -2.44 -16.61
C LYS A 128 21.94 -2.85 -18.05
N LYS A 129 20.69 -3.25 -18.31
CA LYS A 129 20.25 -3.61 -19.67
C LYS A 129 20.12 -2.39 -20.58
N ILE A 130 19.66 -1.26 -20.04
CA ILE A 130 19.34 -0.05 -20.82
C ILE A 130 20.60 0.77 -21.08
N LEU A 131 21.46 0.95 -20.08
CA LEU A 131 22.58 1.89 -20.12
C LEU A 131 23.91 1.27 -20.56
N SER A 132 24.00 -0.05 -20.73
CA SER A 132 25.17 -0.84 -21.21
C SER A 132 26.56 -0.25 -20.86
N SER A 133 26.68 0.40 -19.73
CA SER A 133 27.87 1.13 -19.29
C SER A 133 28.58 0.36 -18.17
N ASN A 134 29.90 0.46 -18.09
CA ASN A 134 30.73 -0.07 -17.01
C ASN A 134 30.55 0.67 -15.67
N LYS A 135 29.34 1.17 -15.37
CA LYS A 135 29.04 1.90 -14.13
C LYS A 135 28.79 0.96 -12.97
N ASP A 136 29.16 1.41 -11.78
CA ASP A 136 28.82 0.75 -10.52
C ASP A 136 27.33 0.99 -10.19
N TYR A 137 26.48 0.09 -10.66
CA TYR A 137 25.01 0.19 -10.48
C TYR A 137 24.58 0.07 -9.02
N LEU A 138 25.37 -0.57 -8.16
CA LEU A 138 25.11 -0.62 -6.72
C LEU A 138 25.26 0.77 -6.09
N ARG A 139 26.30 1.50 -6.46
CA ARG A 139 26.52 2.86 -5.98
C ARG A 139 25.46 3.81 -6.52
N LEU A 140 25.09 3.66 -7.81
CA LEU A 140 24.02 4.45 -8.42
C LEU A 140 22.68 4.22 -7.73
N SER A 141 22.31 2.95 -7.51
CA SER A 141 21.08 2.58 -6.81
C SER A 141 21.02 3.21 -5.41
N ARG A 142 22.09 3.08 -4.64
CA ARG A 142 22.18 3.67 -3.30
C ARG A 142 21.98 5.19 -3.32
N ASN A 143 22.62 5.89 -4.24
CA ASN A 143 22.49 7.35 -4.34
C ASN A 143 21.07 7.77 -4.73
N ILE A 144 20.42 7.04 -5.65
CA ILE A 144 19.03 7.30 -6.03
C ILE A 144 18.10 7.06 -4.84
N ILE A 145 18.26 5.97 -4.09
CA ILE A 145 17.45 5.67 -2.91
C ILE A 145 17.60 6.75 -1.85
N ILE A 146 18.83 7.22 -1.59
CA ILE A 146 19.06 8.32 -0.65
C ILE A 146 18.34 9.60 -1.11
N GLY A 147 18.43 9.95 -2.40
CA GLY A 147 17.71 11.09 -2.95
C GLY A 147 16.20 10.98 -2.80
N LEU A 148 15.62 9.80 -3.14
CA LEU A 148 14.19 9.52 -2.96
C LEU A 148 13.76 9.59 -1.50
N SER A 149 14.62 9.13 -0.58
CA SER A 149 14.34 9.21 0.87
C SER A 149 14.22 10.66 1.36
N PHE A 150 15.07 11.58 0.88
CA PHE A 150 14.93 13.00 1.21
C PHE A 150 13.63 13.60 0.66
N ILE A 151 13.23 13.24 -0.57
CA ILE A 151 11.96 13.67 -1.14
C ILE A 151 10.78 13.13 -0.30
N ALA A 152 10.81 11.86 0.07
CA ALA A 152 9.79 11.24 0.90
C ALA A 152 9.69 11.91 2.28
N LEU A 153 10.82 12.21 2.93
CA LEU A 153 10.85 12.94 4.20
C LEU A 153 10.25 14.35 4.06
N TYR A 154 10.57 15.05 2.98
CA TYR A 154 9.98 16.38 2.70
C TYR A 154 8.47 16.31 2.54
N VAL A 155 7.95 15.34 1.76
CA VAL A 155 6.50 15.12 1.59
C VAL A 155 5.85 14.76 2.92
N ALA A 156 6.46 13.85 3.69
CA ALA A 156 5.96 13.46 5.01
C ALA A 156 5.88 14.64 5.99
N SER A 157 6.85 15.56 5.94
CA SER A 157 6.87 16.76 6.80
C SER A 157 5.72 17.74 6.52
N LYS A 158 5.05 17.63 5.36
CA LYS A 158 3.88 18.46 5.02
C LYS A 158 2.57 17.98 5.65
N GLY A 159 2.54 16.80 6.25
CA GLY A 159 1.36 16.27 6.93
C GLY A 159 0.19 15.95 6.01
N PHE A 160 0.44 15.61 4.76
CA PHE A 160 -0.63 15.14 3.86
C PHE A 160 -1.28 13.87 4.40
N SER A 161 -2.61 13.74 4.20
CA SER A 161 -3.33 12.50 4.52
C SER A 161 -2.73 11.33 3.74
N ILE A 162 -2.55 10.20 4.42
CA ILE A 162 -2.04 8.96 3.82
C ILE A 162 -2.97 8.51 2.69
N LEU A 163 -4.28 8.59 2.91
CA LEU A 163 -5.28 8.26 1.89
C LEU A 163 -5.14 9.12 0.63
N TYR A 164 -4.89 10.42 0.79
CA TYR A 164 -4.67 11.33 -0.34
C TYR A 164 -3.46 10.92 -1.18
N LEU A 165 -2.33 10.65 -0.53
CA LEU A 165 -1.10 10.22 -1.21
C LEU A 165 -1.28 8.87 -1.91
N PHE A 166 -2.01 7.95 -1.28
CA PHE A 166 -2.33 6.64 -1.85
C PHE A 166 -3.18 6.76 -3.11
N LEU A 167 -4.28 7.53 -3.05
CA LEU A 167 -5.16 7.77 -4.21
C LEU A 167 -4.44 8.49 -5.35
N LEU A 168 -3.53 9.40 -5.03
CA LEU A 168 -2.70 10.08 -6.03
C LEU A 168 -1.78 9.08 -6.76
N ALA A 169 -1.14 8.16 -6.04
CA ALA A 169 -0.33 7.10 -6.62
C ALA A 169 -1.17 6.16 -7.49
N ASP A 170 -2.36 5.77 -7.03
CA ASP A 170 -3.30 4.94 -7.77
C ASP A 170 -3.73 5.60 -9.09
N LEU A 171 -3.97 6.91 -9.08
CA LEU A 171 -4.32 7.66 -10.29
C LEU A 171 -3.20 7.61 -11.34
N PHE A 172 -1.94 7.81 -10.93
CA PHE A 172 -0.79 7.69 -11.83
C PHE A 172 -0.64 6.29 -12.39
N CYS A 173 -0.81 5.26 -11.58
CA CYS A 173 -0.74 3.87 -12.02
C CYS A 173 -1.86 3.54 -13.00
N CYS A 174 -3.11 3.95 -12.74
CA CYS A 174 -4.23 3.77 -13.67
C CYS A 174 -3.97 4.44 -15.02
N ALA A 175 -3.44 5.66 -15.03
CA ALA A 175 -3.11 6.35 -16.26
C ALA A 175 -2.00 5.62 -17.05
N ALA A 176 -1.02 5.04 -16.35
CA ALA A 176 0.08 4.30 -16.97
C ALA A 176 -0.33 2.94 -17.54
N VAL A 177 -1.33 2.26 -16.96
CA VAL A 177 -1.81 0.94 -17.43
C VAL A 177 -2.21 0.99 -18.90
N LEU A 178 -3.01 1.98 -19.29
CA LEU A 178 -3.47 2.11 -20.68
C LEU A 178 -2.30 2.32 -21.65
N SER A 179 -1.30 3.10 -21.25
CA SER A 179 -0.15 3.42 -22.11
C SER A 179 0.84 2.26 -22.25
N ILE A 180 0.86 1.31 -21.32
CA ILE A 180 1.84 0.21 -21.29
C ILE A 180 1.27 -1.07 -21.88
N PHE A 181 -0.05 -1.32 -21.68
CA PHE A 181 -0.69 -2.57 -22.09
C PHE A 181 -1.57 -2.45 -23.35
N TYR A 182 -1.71 -1.26 -23.90
CA TYR A 182 -2.40 -0.98 -25.18
C TYR A 182 -1.43 -0.47 -26.21
#